data_4d25fe904508b72a4e7618f902babae3
#
_entry.id   4d25fe904508b72a4e7618f902babae3
#
_cell.length_a   1.000
_cell.length_b   1.000
_cell.length_c   1.000
_cell.angle_alpha   90.00
_cell.angle_beta   90.00
_cell.angle_gamma   90.00
#
_symmetry.space_group_name_H-M   'P 1'
#
loop_
_entity.id
_entity.type
_entity.pdbx_description
1 polymer ?
#
loop_
_entity_poly.entity_id
_entity_poly.type
_entity_poly.pdbx_seq_one_letter_code
_entity_poly.pdbx_strand_id
1 'polypeptide(L)'
;SLKGERILGYAEEPCYLWFVMEFCEGGDLNQYVLSRRPDPATTKSFMLQLTSAIAFLHKNHIVHRDLKPDNILITEKSGTPVLKVADFGLSKVCAGLTAQGKEGGHENRNVNVNKYWLSSACGSDFYMAPEVWEGHYTAKADIFALGIIIWAMIERITFIDAETKKELLGTYIKQGTEIVPVGEALLENPKMELHIPQKRRTSMSEGIKQLLKDMLAANPQDRPDAFELETRMDQVTCAA
;
A
#
# COMPACT_ATOMS: atom_id res chain seq x y z
N SER A 1 -4.70 15.72 20.57
CA SER A 1 -5.95 16.37 20.91
C SER A 1 -5.62 17.68 21.60
N LEU A 2 -5.90 18.78 20.92
CA LEU A 2 -5.97 20.08 21.56
C LEU A 2 -7.22 20.06 22.44
N LYS A 3 -7.08 19.60 23.66
CA LYS A 3 -8.00 20.00 24.72
C LYS A 3 -7.67 21.47 25.02
N GLY A 4 -8.15 22.36 24.15
CA GLY A 4 -8.10 23.76 24.43
C GLY A 4 -8.91 24.04 25.71
N GLU A 5 -8.36 24.82 26.60
CA GLU A 5 -9.13 25.39 27.68
C GLU A 5 -10.37 26.05 27.07
N ARG A 6 -11.55 25.68 27.56
CA ARG A 6 -12.79 26.35 27.17
C ARG A 6 -12.68 27.84 27.55
N ILE A 7 -12.62 28.66 26.54
CA ILE A 7 -12.77 30.10 26.75
C ILE A 7 -14.24 30.31 27.09
N LEU A 8 -14.52 30.69 28.31
CA LEU A 8 -15.87 30.98 28.81
C LEU A 8 -16.55 32.01 27.89
N GLY A 9 -17.68 31.61 27.30
CA GLY A 9 -18.54 32.51 26.51
C GLY A 9 -18.59 32.24 25.02
N TYR A 10 -17.86 31.23 24.50
CA TYR A 10 -17.98 30.81 23.11
C TYR A 10 -18.80 29.52 22.97
N ALA A 11 -19.79 29.54 22.10
CA ALA A 11 -20.49 28.33 21.70
C ALA A 11 -19.52 27.40 20.95
N GLU A 12 -19.56 26.10 21.22
CA GLU A 12 -18.84 25.12 20.43
C GLU A 12 -19.53 25.00 19.06
N GLU A 13 -19.02 25.71 18.07
CA GLU A 13 -19.46 25.53 16.69
C GLU A 13 -18.52 24.57 15.95
N PRO A 14 -19.06 23.72 15.07
CA PRO A 14 -18.22 22.87 14.25
C PRO A 14 -17.31 23.72 13.36
N CYS A 15 -16.00 23.47 13.44
CA CYS A 15 -15.01 24.13 12.58
C CYS A 15 -14.57 23.17 11.50
N TYR A 16 -14.34 23.71 10.30
CA TYR A 16 -13.78 22.95 9.19
C TYR A 16 -12.29 23.25 9.09
N LEU A 17 -11.51 22.19 8.85
CA LEU A 17 -10.10 22.33 8.54
C LEU A 17 -9.91 22.19 7.03
N TRP A 18 -9.31 23.20 6.41
CA TRP A 18 -9.09 23.23 4.97
C TRP A 18 -7.65 22.92 4.65
N PHE A 19 -7.46 22.03 3.66
CA PHE A 19 -6.16 21.75 3.08
C PHE A 19 -6.18 22.13 1.60
N VAL A 20 -5.21 22.94 1.20
CA VAL A 20 -5.00 23.27 -0.22
C VAL A 20 -3.80 22.48 -0.72
N MET A 21 -4.03 21.62 -1.68
CA MET A 21 -3.02 20.72 -2.21
C MET A 21 -2.97 20.78 -3.72
N GLU A 22 -1.89 20.25 -4.30
CA GLU A 22 -1.77 20.05 -5.74
C GLU A 22 -2.95 19.26 -6.27
N PHE A 23 -3.55 19.72 -7.35
CA PHE A 23 -4.58 18.99 -8.07
C PHE A 23 -3.94 18.01 -9.05
N CYS A 24 -4.27 16.73 -8.93
CA CYS A 24 -3.82 15.68 -9.82
C CYS A 24 -4.94 15.26 -10.75
N GLU A 25 -4.87 15.71 -12.00
CA GLU A 25 -5.93 15.58 -13.00
C GLU A 25 -6.18 14.16 -13.47
N GLY A 26 -5.23 13.24 -13.29
CA GLY A 26 -5.38 11.81 -13.63
C GLY A 26 -6.24 11.02 -12.64
N GLY A 27 -6.64 11.63 -11.52
CA GLY A 27 -7.36 10.96 -10.45
C GLY A 27 -6.45 10.02 -9.64
N ASP A 28 -7.04 9.04 -8.98
CA ASP A 28 -6.28 8.02 -8.26
C ASP A 28 -5.83 6.86 -9.17
N LEU A 29 -5.02 5.97 -8.65
CA LEU A 29 -4.46 4.85 -9.41
C LEU A 29 -5.55 3.89 -9.89
N ASN A 30 -6.62 3.66 -9.11
CA ASN A 30 -7.75 2.85 -9.55
C ASN A 30 -8.38 3.42 -10.82
N GLN A 31 -8.76 4.68 -10.78
CA GLN A 31 -9.40 5.37 -11.89
C GLN A 31 -8.52 5.38 -13.13
N TYR A 32 -7.25 5.69 -12.96
CA TYR A 32 -6.31 5.76 -14.08
C TYR A 32 -6.11 4.41 -14.75
N VAL A 33 -5.77 3.37 -13.99
CA VAL A 33 -5.49 2.04 -14.53
C VAL A 33 -6.74 1.42 -15.17
N LEU A 34 -7.90 1.55 -14.53
CA LEU A 34 -9.12 0.93 -15.03
C LEU A 34 -9.70 1.67 -16.25
N SER A 35 -9.57 2.99 -16.33
CA SER A 35 -10.10 3.77 -17.45
C SER A 35 -9.15 3.87 -18.64
N ARG A 36 -7.84 4.00 -18.40
CA ARG A 36 -6.86 4.29 -19.47
C ARG A 36 -6.07 3.09 -19.96
N ARG A 37 -6.12 1.98 -19.26
CA ARG A 37 -5.40 0.75 -19.61
C ARG A 37 -3.93 1.02 -19.98
N PRO A 38 -3.08 1.43 -19.03
CA PRO A 38 -1.69 1.76 -19.32
C PRO A 38 -0.97 0.63 -20.07
N ASP A 39 -0.11 1.00 -20.99
CA ASP A 39 0.74 0.05 -21.69
C ASP A 39 1.84 -0.52 -20.75
N PRO A 40 2.55 -1.58 -21.16
CA PRO A 40 3.59 -2.17 -20.33
C PRO A 40 4.70 -1.20 -19.91
N ALA A 41 5.06 -0.24 -20.77
CA ALA A 41 6.08 0.76 -20.44
C ALA A 41 5.61 1.72 -19.35
N THR A 42 4.36 2.15 -19.40
CA THR A 42 3.76 2.99 -18.36
C THR A 42 3.63 2.23 -17.04
N THR A 43 3.20 0.98 -17.07
CA THR A 43 3.11 0.12 -15.89
C THR A 43 4.48 -0.06 -15.23
N LYS A 44 5.52 -0.30 -16.02
CA LYS A 44 6.91 -0.37 -15.54
C LYS A 44 7.35 0.92 -14.88
N SER A 45 7.05 2.06 -15.50
CA SER A 45 7.33 3.38 -14.91
C SER A 45 6.62 3.55 -13.57
N PHE A 46 5.37 3.15 -13.47
CA PHE A 46 4.61 3.21 -12.21
C PHE A 46 5.23 2.36 -11.10
N MET A 47 5.66 1.15 -11.44
CA MET A 47 6.34 0.28 -10.47
C MET A 47 7.61 0.93 -9.92
N LEU A 48 8.41 1.54 -10.79
CA LEU A 48 9.65 2.21 -10.40
C LEU A 48 9.36 3.47 -9.56
N GLN A 49 8.37 4.27 -9.94
CA GLN A 49 7.99 5.46 -9.20
C GLN A 49 7.46 5.14 -7.81
N LEU A 50 6.61 4.12 -7.68
CA LEU A 50 6.07 3.68 -6.39
C LEU A 50 7.18 3.19 -5.47
N THR A 51 8.08 2.37 -5.99
CA THR A 51 9.22 1.86 -5.23
C THR A 51 10.12 2.99 -4.74
N SER A 52 10.43 3.94 -5.62
CA SER A 52 11.24 5.12 -5.29
C SER A 52 10.57 6.00 -4.22
N ALA A 53 9.25 6.19 -4.32
CA ALA A 53 8.50 6.97 -3.34
C ALA A 53 8.54 6.33 -1.94
N ILE A 54 8.36 5.03 -1.86
CA ILE A 54 8.42 4.31 -0.57
C ILE A 54 9.85 4.31 -0.01
N ALA A 55 10.86 4.14 -0.86
CA ALA A 55 12.25 4.24 -0.44
C ALA A 55 12.56 5.63 0.13
N PHE A 56 12.05 6.68 -0.48
CA PHE A 56 12.19 8.05 0.02
C PHE A 56 11.54 8.23 1.39
N LEU A 57 10.33 7.73 1.58
CA LEU A 57 9.63 7.80 2.87
C LEU A 57 10.43 7.06 3.97
N HIS A 58 10.84 5.83 3.69
CA HIS A 58 11.56 5.02 4.65
C HIS A 58 12.96 5.58 4.96
N LYS A 59 13.63 6.18 4.01
CA LYS A 59 14.89 6.90 4.22
C LYS A 59 14.71 8.06 5.20
N ASN A 60 13.57 8.71 5.20
CA ASN A 60 13.21 9.79 6.10
C ASN A 60 12.48 9.31 7.35
N HIS A 61 12.54 8.00 7.66
CA HIS A 61 11.92 7.38 8.83
C HIS A 61 10.39 7.53 8.88
N ILE A 62 9.74 7.64 7.74
CA ILE A 62 8.29 7.75 7.63
C ILE A 62 7.73 6.42 7.14
N VAL A 63 6.82 5.84 7.91
CA VAL A 63 6.00 4.70 7.51
C VAL A 63 4.62 5.21 7.14
N HIS A 64 4.15 4.89 5.94
CA HIS A 64 2.88 5.45 5.42
C HIS A 64 1.67 4.89 6.17
N ARG A 65 1.61 3.57 6.37
CA ARG A 65 0.60 2.81 7.12
C ARG A 65 -0.76 2.65 6.44
N ASP A 66 -1.07 3.41 5.42
CA ASP A 66 -2.35 3.32 4.69
C ASP A 66 -2.13 3.38 3.17
N LEU A 67 -1.11 2.67 2.70
CA LEU A 67 -0.78 2.62 1.28
C LEU A 67 -1.82 1.79 0.53
N LYS A 68 -2.49 2.42 -0.41
CA LYS A 68 -3.53 1.82 -1.27
C LYS A 68 -3.69 2.64 -2.55
N PRO A 69 -4.28 2.08 -3.61
CA PRO A 69 -4.45 2.80 -4.87
C PRO A 69 -5.22 4.11 -4.75
N ASP A 70 -6.15 4.22 -3.79
CA ASP A 70 -6.92 5.44 -3.52
C ASP A 70 -6.03 6.60 -3.07
N ASN A 71 -4.89 6.29 -2.44
CA ASN A 71 -3.92 7.27 -1.93
C ASN A 71 -2.76 7.52 -2.88
N ILE A 72 -2.84 7.02 -4.09
CA ILE A 72 -1.85 7.26 -5.15
C ILE A 72 -2.53 8.06 -6.24
N LEU A 73 -2.12 9.33 -6.38
CA LEU A 73 -2.71 10.27 -7.33
C LEU A 73 -1.80 10.43 -8.54
N ILE A 74 -2.39 10.77 -9.68
CA ILE A 74 -1.65 10.83 -10.95
C ILE A 74 -1.80 12.21 -11.56
N THR A 75 -0.67 12.81 -11.92
CA THR A 75 -0.62 14.06 -12.67
C THR A 75 0.10 13.84 -14.00
N GLU A 76 -0.38 14.50 -15.04
CA GLU A 76 0.19 14.47 -16.38
C GLU A 76 0.71 15.84 -16.84
N LYS A 77 0.88 16.79 -15.92
CA LYS A 77 1.30 18.17 -16.22
C LYS A 77 2.65 18.25 -16.93
N SER A 78 3.53 17.29 -16.68
CA SER A 78 4.86 17.23 -17.34
C SER A 78 4.85 16.54 -18.71
N GLY A 79 3.68 16.10 -19.19
CA GLY A 79 3.55 15.34 -20.43
C GLY A 79 3.65 13.82 -20.27
N THR A 80 4.18 13.34 -19.13
CA THR A 80 4.22 11.92 -18.78
C THR A 80 3.54 11.72 -17.42
N PRO A 81 2.89 10.56 -17.19
CA PRO A 81 2.22 10.30 -15.91
C PRO A 81 3.21 10.24 -14.75
N VAL A 82 2.97 11.05 -13.72
CA VAL A 82 3.74 11.08 -12.48
C VAL A 82 2.83 10.69 -11.31
N LEU A 83 3.29 9.74 -10.51
CA LEU A 83 2.57 9.28 -9.33
C LEU A 83 2.92 10.13 -8.11
N LYS A 84 1.91 10.47 -7.34
CA LYS A 84 2.02 11.21 -6.08
C LYS A 84 1.38 10.37 -4.98
N VAL A 85 2.18 9.89 -4.04
CA VAL A 85 1.67 9.22 -2.85
C VAL A 85 1.09 10.29 -1.91
N ALA A 86 -0.13 10.07 -1.46
CA ALA A 86 -0.89 11.04 -0.69
C ALA A 86 -1.46 10.42 0.59
N ASP A 87 -2.19 11.23 1.35
CA ASP A 87 -2.89 10.86 2.58
C ASP A 87 -1.99 10.26 3.66
N PHE A 88 -1.23 11.15 4.29
CA PHE A 88 -0.36 10.82 5.42
C PHE A 88 -1.08 10.86 6.78
N GLY A 89 -2.42 10.84 6.80
CA GLY A 89 -3.21 10.94 8.03
C GLY A 89 -2.94 9.83 9.05
N LEU A 90 -2.55 8.65 8.58
CA LEU A 90 -2.16 7.52 9.43
C LEU A 90 -0.65 7.32 9.50
N SER A 91 0.15 8.14 8.81
CA SER A 91 1.60 7.99 8.77
C SER A 91 2.22 8.19 10.15
N LYS A 92 3.36 7.53 10.36
CA LYS A 92 4.12 7.62 11.61
C LYS A 92 5.60 7.86 11.29
N VAL A 93 6.22 8.77 12.05
CA VAL A 93 7.67 8.94 12.06
C VAL A 93 8.23 7.95 13.07
N CYS A 94 9.06 7.01 12.59
CA CYS A 94 9.67 5.99 13.42
C CYS A 94 11.10 6.36 13.75
N ALA A 95 11.41 6.57 15.04
CA ALA A 95 12.78 6.72 15.51
C ALA A 95 13.49 5.36 15.41
N GLY A 96 14.69 5.33 14.79
CA GLY A 96 15.50 4.11 14.74
C GLY A 96 15.17 3.15 13.61
N LEU A 97 14.49 3.62 12.55
CA LEU A 97 14.36 2.88 11.31
C LEU A 97 15.75 2.79 10.67
N THR A 98 16.40 1.64 10.84
CA THR A 98 17.68 1.38 10.17
C THR A 98 17.42 0.74 8.82
N ALA A 99 18.40 0.84 7.90
CA ALA A 99 18.36 0.17 6.60
C ALA A 99 18.11 -1.36 6.70
N GLN A 100 18.25 -1.93 7.89
CA GLN A 100 18.00 -3.34 8.18
C GLN A 100 16.61 -3.62 8.75
N GLY A 101 15.74 -2.63 8.84
CA GLY A 101 14.39 -2.81 9.36
C GLY A 101 14.31 -3.24 10.84
N LYS A 102 15.39 -3.05 11.58
CA LYS A 102 15.39 -3.31 13.02
C LYS A 102 14.74 -2.13 13.74
N GLU A 103 13.50 -2.27 14.09
CA GLU A 103 12.89 -1.39 15.07
C GLU A 103 13.60 -1.57 16.39
N GLY A 104 14.07 -0.45 16.97
CA GLY A 104 14.39 -0.42 18.39
C GLY A 104 13.11 -0.76 19.13
N GLY A 105 13.02 -1.97 19.67
CA GLY A 105 11.84 -2.43 20.39
C GLY A 105 11.50 -1.48 21.52
N HIS A 106 10.29 -1.30 21.80
CA HIS A 106 9.55 -0.96 23.00
C HIS A 106 8.37 0.00 22.83
N GLU A 107 8.18 0.67 21.69
CA GLU A 107 7.08 1.63 21.59
C GLU A 107 5.80 1.11 20.90
N ASN A 108 5.81 -0.11 20.41
CA ASN A 108 4.67 -0.65 19.65
C ASN A 108 3.56 -1.29 20.51
N ARG A 109 3.57 -1.11 21.83
CA ARG A 109 2.52 -1.68 22.69
C ARG A 109 1.17 -0.96 22.61
N ASN A 110 1.10 0.19 21.97
CA ASN A 110 -0.11 1.02 21.93
C ASN A 110 -0.93 0.94 20.62
N VAL A 111 -0.56 0.07 19.69
CA VAL A 111 -1.30 -0.08 18.42
C VAL A 111 -2.56 -0.92 18.59
N ASN A 112 -2.79 -1.50 19.75
CA ASN A 112 -3.98 -2.30 20.05
C ASN A 112 -5.31 -1.55 20.03
N VAL A 113 -5.30 -0.23 19.92
CA VAL A 113 -6.51 0.59 20.02
C VAL A 113 -7.38 0.47 18.76
N ASN A 114 -6.84 -0.03 17.66
CA ASN A 114 -7.53 0.00 16.37
C ASN A 114 -8.03 -1.37 15.88
N LYS A 115 -8.06 -2.38 16.75
CA LYS A 115 -8.62 -3.70 16.42
C LYS A 115 -10.11 -3.67 16.03
N TYR A 116 -10.84 -2.65 16.42
CA TYR A 116 -12.29 -2.61 16.24
C TYR A 116 -12.75 -2.27 14.83
N TRP A 117 -11.98 -1.56 14.05
CA TRP A 117 -12.33 -1.28 12.68
C TRP A 117 -11.64 -2.20 11.66
N LEU A 118 -10.77 -3.09 12.14
CA LEU A 118 -10.25 -4.20 11.35
C LEU A 118 -11.29 -5.32 11.18
N SER A 119 -12.38 -5.30 11.95
CA SER A 119 -13.39 -6.36 11.92
C SER A 119 -14.43 -6.24 10.80
N SER A 120 -14.51 -5.10 10.14
CA SER A 120 -15.34 -4.92 8.96
C SER A 120 -14.43 -4.83 7.73
N ALA A 121 -14.55 -5.80 6.82
CA ALA A 121 -13.78 -5.81 5.58
C ALA A 121 -14.08 -4.54 4.76
N CYS A 122 -13.32 -3.49 5.00
CA CYS A 122 -13.34 -2.27 4.19
C CYS A 122 -12.22 -2.32 3.15
N GLY A 123 -12.25 -1.44 2.16
CA GLY A 123 -11.30 -1.43 1.07
C GLY A 123 -9.83 -1.45 1.49
N SER A 124 -9.48 -0.81 2.63
CA SER A 124 -8.11 -0.76 3.15
C SER A 124 -7.57 -2.11 3.62
N ASP A 125 -8.44 -3.05 4.01
CA ASP A 125 -8.05 -4.36 4.54
C ASP A 125 -7.32 -5.22 3.51
N PHE A 126 -7.61 -5.03 2.24
CA PHE A 126 -7.01 -5.80 1.15
C PHE A 126 -5.50 -5.55 0.98
N TYR A 127 -5.00 -4.45 1.53
CA TYR A 127 -3.57 -4.07 1.41
C TYR A 127 -2.79 -4.34 2.70
N MET A 128 -3.45 -4.81 3.75
CA MET A 128 -2.85 -5.05 5.05
C MET A 128 -2.00 -6.31 5.08
N ALA A 129 -0.76 -6.17 5.55
CA ALA A 129 0.11 -7.31 5.83
C ALA A 129 -0.44 -8.16 6.98
N PRO A 130 -0.06 -9.47 7.07
CA PRO A 130 -0.55 -10.35 8.13
C PRO A 130 -0.31 -9.80 9.54
N GLU A 131 0.86 -9.23 9.83
CA GLU A 131 1.20 -8.66 11.13
C GLU A 131 0.37 -7.43 11.47
N VAL A 132 -0.15 -6.73 10.46
CA VAL A 132 -1.05 -5.57 10.67
C VAL A 132 -2.39 -6.01 11.24
N TRP A 133 -2.89 -7.17 10.82
CA TRP A 133 -4.09 -7.77 11.39
C TRP A 133 -3.92 -8.10 12.88
N GLU A 134 -2.69 -8.33 13.32
CA GLU A 134 -2.34 -8.53 14.73
C GLU A 134 -2.03 -7.22 15.46
N GLY A 135 -2.06 -6.10 14.78
CA GLY A 135 -1.81 -4.79 15.35
C GLY A 135 -0.34 -4.36 15.33
N HIS A 136 0.51 -5.00 14.53
CA HIS A 136 1.93 -4.66 14.40
C HIS A 136 2.19 -3.94 13.09
N TYR A 137 2.74 -2.72 13.17
CA TYR A 137 3.16 -1.95 12.01
C TYR A 137 4.66 -1.79 11.96
N THR A 138 5.23 -2.09 10.80
CA THR A 138 6.64 -1.80 10.48
C THR A 138 6.73 -1.24 9.07
N ALA A 139 7.90 -0.76 8.68
CA ALA A 139 8.18 -0.38 7.29
C ALA A 139 7.90 -1.54 6.31
N LYS A 140 8.08 -2.78 6.76
CA LYS A 140 7.80 -3.98 5.95
C LYS A 140 6.32 -4.16 5.63
N ALA A 141 5.41 -3.58 6.41
CA ALA A 141 3.98 -3.56 6.09
C ALA A 141 3.69 -2.70 4.86
N ASP A 142 4.40 -1.58 4.67
CA ASP A 142 4.30 -0.79 3.45
C ASP A 142 4.79 -1.59 2.22
N ILE A 143 5.84 -2.40 2.37
CA ILE A 143 6.35 -3.26 1.30
C ILE A 143 5.31 -4.31 0.89
N PHE A 144 4.64 -4.91 1.84
CA PHE A 144 3.54 -5.85 1.56
C PHE A 144 2.41 -5.16 0.79
N ALA A 145 1.95 -4.01 1.27
CA ALA A 145 0.91 -3.23 0.60
C ALA A 145 1.30 -2.87 -0.84
N LEU A 146 2.54 -2.45 -1.05
CA LEU A 146 3.08 -2.16 -2.37
C LEU A 146 3.06 -3.41 -3.28
N GLY A 147 3.39 -4.57 -2.74
CA GLY A 147 3.30 -5.84 -3.46
C GLY A 147 1.89 -6.16 -3.96
N ILE A 148 0.89 -5.98 -3.13
CA ILE A 148 -0.53 -6.13 -3.50
C ILE A 148 -0.91 -5.16 -4.62
N ILE A 149 -0.53 -3.90 -4.50
CA ILE A 149 -0.83 -2.85 -5.48
C ILE A 149 -0.21 -3.17 -6.84
N ILE A 150 1.07 -3.53 -6.86
CA ILE A 150 1.79 -3.84 -8.11
C ILE A 150 1.20 -5.08 -8.78
N TRP A 151 0.94 -6.12 -8.02
CA TRP A 151 0.31 -7.33 -8.55
C TRP A 151 -1.05 -7.03 -9.17
N ALA A 152 -1.92 -6.33 -8.43
CA ALA A 152 -3.24 -5.96 -8.93
C ALA A 152 -3.16 -5.08 -10.18
N MET A 153 -2.21 -4.15 -10.23
CA MET A 153 -2.02 -3.26 -11.36
C MET A 153 -1.57 -4.01 -12.62
N ILE A 154 -0.59 -4.90 -12.50
CA ILE A 154 -0.08 -5.67 -13.64
C ILE A 154 -1.15 -6.60 -14.21
N GLU A 155 -1.81 -7.36 -13.36
CA GLU A 155 -2.81 -8.37 -13.75
C GLU A 155 -4.23 -7.80 -13.84
N ARG A 156 -4.43 -6.51 -13.53
CA ARG A 156 -5.73 -5.83 -13.53
C ARG A 156 -6.77 -6.56 -12.70
N ILE A 157 -6.36 -7.01 -11.51
CA ILE A 157 -7.26 -7.69 -10.58
C ILE A 157 -8.00 -6.63 -9.77
N THR A 158 -9.31 -6.79 -9.68
CA THR A 158 -10.18 -5.86 -8.98
C THR A 158 -11.13 -6.59 -8.04
N PHE A 159 -11.66 -5.87 -7.09
CA PHE A 159 -12.76 -6.29 -6.23
C PHE A 159 -13.76 -5.15 -6.09
N ILE A 160 -14.97 -5.48 -5.67
CA ILE A 160 -16.02 -4.48 -5.42
C ILE A 160 -16.02 -4.15 -3.93
N ASP A 161 -15.79 -2.89 -3.61
CA ASP A 161 -15.86 -2.42 -2.23
C ASP A 161 -17.30 -2.49 -1.71
N ALA A 162 -17.49 -3.13 -0.56
CA ALA A 162 -18.82 -3.39 0.01
C ALA A 162 -19.55 -2.09 0.39
N GLU A 163 -18.84 -1.06 0.82
CA GLU A 163 -19.42 0.21 1.24
C GLU A 163 -19.73 1.14 0.07
N THR A 164 -18.73 1.41 -0.77
CA THR A 164 -18.85 2.39 -1.85
C THR A 164 -19.38 1.82 -3.15
N LYS A 165 -19.42 0.49 -3.29
CA LYS A 165 -19.76 -0.23 -4.52
C LYS A 165 -18.84 0.08 -5.69
N LYS A 166 -17.68 0.68 -5.42
CA LYS A 166 -16.67 0.98 -6.43
C LYS A 166 -15.82 -0.24 -6.72
N GLU A 167 -15.37 -0.34 -7.98
CA GLU A 167 -14.37 -1.29 -8.40
C GLU A 167 -12.99 -0.75 -8.05
N LEU A 168 -12.22 -1.52 -7.27
CA LEU A 168 -10.91 -1.14 -6.78
C LEU A 168 -9.85 -2.18 -7.17
N LEU A 169 -8.65 -1.72 -7.49
CA LEU A 169 -7.50 -2.60 -7.70
C LEU A 169 -7.12 -3.30 -6.40
N GLY A 170 -7.02 -4.61 -6.43
CA GLY A 170 -6.60 -5.40 -5.27
C GLY A 170 -6.64 -6.88 -5.55
N THR A 171 -5.83 -7.64 -4.83
CA THR A 171 -5.78 -9.10 -4.95
C THR A 171 -6.42 -9.74 -3.74
N TYR A 172 -6.85 -10.97 -3.90
CA TYR A 172 -7.59 -11.70 -2.87
C TYR A 172 -7.43 -13.21 -3.07
N ILE A 173 -7.75 -13.95 -2.01
CA ILE A 173 -7.85 -15.41 -2.05
C ILE A 173 -9.34 -15.78 -2.03
N LYS A 174 -9.75 -16.64 -2.94
CA LYS A 174 -11.12 -17.18 -2.94
C LYS A 174 -11.24 -18.32 -1.93
N GLN A 175 -12.17 -18.16 -1.01
CA GLN A 175 -12.58 -19.21 -0.08
C GLN A 175 -14.07 -19.50 -0.29
N GLY A 176 -14.38 -20.50 -1.10
CA GLY A 176 -15.75 -20.77 -1.51
C GLY A 176 -16.30 -19.64 -2.39
N THR A 177 -17.37 -18.99 -1.95
CA THR A 177 -17.99 -17.83 -2.62
C THR A 177 -17.46 -16.49 -2.10
N GLU A 178 -16.67 -16.51 -1.03
CA GLU A 178 -16.14 -15.30 -0.41
C GLU A 178 -14.75 -14.99 -0.91
N ILE A 179 -14.41 -13.71 -0.91
CA ILE A 179 -13.05 -13.23 -1.17
C ILE A 179 -12.42 -12.80 0.16
N VAL A 180 -11.16 -13.20 0.36
CA VAL A 180 -10.41 -12.92 1.59
C VAL A 180 -9.16 -12.14 1.22
N PRO A 181 -8.83 -11.05 1.94
CA PRO A 181 -7.57 -10.36 1.74
C PRO A 181 -6.38 -11.29 1.88
N VAL A 182 -5.36 -11.11 1.04
CA VAL A 182 -4.17 -11.97 1.03
C VAL A 182 -3.49 -11.98 2.40
N GLY A 183 -3.39 -10.83 3.05
CA GLY A 183 -2.78 -10.73 4.38
C GLY A 183 -3.53 -11.52 5.44
N GLU A 184 -4.85 -11.49 5.42
CA GLU A 184 -5.68 -12.28 6.33
C GLU A 184 -5.51 -13.79 6.08
N ALA A 185 -5.50 -14.21 4.82
CA ALA A 185 -5.28 -15.61 4.46
C ALA A 185 -3.90 -16.10 4.92
N LEU A 186 -2.87 -15.28 4.78
CA LEU A 186 -1.52 -15.59 5.26
C LEU A 186 -1.42 -15.61 6.79
N LEU A 187 -2.23 -14.81 7.48
CA LEU A 187 -2.29 -14.84 8.93
C LEU A 187 -2.82 -16.20 9.43
N GLU A 188 -3.89 -16.70 8.80
CA GLU A 188 -4.47 -18.01 9.12
C GLU A 188 -3.57 -19.16 8.70
N ASN A 189 -2.90 -19.05 7.56
CA ASN A 189 -2.00 -20.08 7.02
C ASN A 189 -0.68 -19.46 6.53
N PRO A 190 0.29 -19.23 7.44
CA PRO A 190 1.57 -18.59 7.09
C PRO A 190 2.43 -19.39 6.10
N LYS A 191 2.17 -20.68 5.97
CA LYS A 191 2.89 -21.58 5.04
C LYS A 191 2.23 -21.69 3.68
N MET A 192 1.11 -21.01 3.46
CA MET A 192 0.42 -21.00 2.18
C MET A 192 1.35 -20.48 1.09
N GLU A 193 1.49 -21.24 0.02
CA GLU A 193 2.20 -20.78 -1.17
C GLU A 193 1.27 -19.92 -2.01
N LEU A 194 1.67 -18.67 -2.24
CA LEU A 194 0.93 -17.78 -3.10
C LEU A 194 1.15 -18.16 -4.56
N HIS A 195 0.07 -18.50 -5.22
CA HIS A 195 0.06 -18.73 -6.66
C HIS A 195 -0.25 -17.41 -7.38
N ILE A 196 0.74 -16.88 -8.10
CA ILE A 196 0.60 -15.66 -8.90
C ILE A 196 0.41 -16.10 -10.35
N PRO A 197 -0.84 -16.25 -10.83
CA PRO A 197 -1.08 -16.71 -12.19
C PRO A 197 -0.71 -15.61 -13.19
N GLN A 198 -0.02 -15.99 -14.24
CA GLN A 198 0.30 -15.12 -15.36
C GLN A 198 -0.83 -15.22 -16.39
N LYS A 199 -1.91 -14.48 -16.18
CA LYS A 199 -3.06 -14.45 -17.10
C LYS A 199 -2.76 -13.71 -18.40
N ARG A 200 -1.79 -12.81 -18.37
CA ARG A 200 -1.35 -12.04 -19.53
C ARG A 200 0.09 -12.41 -19.86
N ARG A 201 0.33 -12.98 -21.02
CA ARG A 201 1.63 -13.50 -21.45
C ARG A 201 2.78 -12.49 -21.45
N THR A 202 2.47 -11.19 -21.43
CA THR A 202 3.46 -10.13 -21.66
C THR A 202 3.69 -9.21 -20.48
N SER A 203 2.92 -9.34 -19.38
CA SER A 203 2.90 -8.33 -18.32
C SER A 203 3.76 -8.65 -17.10
N MET A 204 4.15 -9.90 -16.91
CA MET A 204 4.90 -10.29 -15.72
C MET A 204 6.02 -11.25 -16.06
N SER A 205 7.27 -10.80 -15.90
CA SER A 205 8.45 -11.65 -16.02
C SER A 205 8.61 -12.55 -14.78
N GLU A 206 9.40 -13.62 -14.90
CA GLU A 206 9.73 -14.48 -13.75
C GLU A 206 10.43 -13.69 -12.63
N GLY A 207 11.24 -12.71 -12.98
CA GLY A 207 11.90 -11.82 -12.00
C GLY A 207 10.91 -10.99 -11.20
N ILE A 208 9.92 -10.40 -11.86
CA ILE A 208 8.85 -9.64 -11.20
C ILE A 208 8.01 -10.56 -10.32
N LYS A 209 7.65 -11.73 -10.81
CA LYS A 209 6.88 -12.72 -10.07
C LYS A 209 7.58 -13.15 -8.78
N GLN A 210 8.90 -13.43 -8.85
CA GLN A 210 9.68 -13.77 -7.66
C GLN A 210 9.76 -12.59 -6.68
N LEU A 211 9.94 -11.37 -7.19
CA LEU A 211 9.97 -10.18 -6.37
C LEU A 211 8.65 -9.96 -5.63
N LEU A 212 7.52 -10.15 -6.31
CA LEU A 212 6.20 -10.07 -5.69
C LEU A 212 6.02 -11.12 -4.58
N LYS A 213 6.45 -12.35 -4.81
CA LYS A 213 6.43 -13.40 -3.79
C LYS A 213 7.22 -13.00 -2.55
N ASP A 214 8.40 -12.41 -2.73
CA ASP A 214 9.24 -11.95 -1.63
C ASP A 214 8.60 -10.78 -0.88
N MET A 215 8.01 -9.83 -1.60
CA MET A 215 7.29 -8.70 -0.99
C MET A 215 6.07 -9.14 -0.18
N LEU A 216 5.45 -10.24 -0.56
CA LEU A 216 4.24 -10.80 0.05
C LEU A 216 4.54 -11.95 1.02
N ALA A 217 5.77 -12.13 1.43
CA ALA A 217 6.14 -13.12 2.44
C ALA A 217 5.34 -12.90 3.73
N ALA A 218 4.86 -13.99 4.33
CA ALA A 218 4.08 -13.91 5.58
C ALA A 218 4.91 -13.33 6.72
N ASN A 219 6.20 -13.73 6.80
CA ASN A 219 7.14 -13.17 7.78
C ASN A 219 7.71 -11.85 7.22
N PRO A 220 7.52 -10.71 7.93
CA PRO A 220 8.08 -9.44 7.47
C PRO A 220 9.61 -9.45 7.32
N GLN A 221 10.31 -10.28 8.09
CA GLN A 221 11.78 -10.39 7.97
C GLN A 221 12.23 -10.95 6.63
N ASP A 222 11.39 -11.73 5.98
CA ASP A 222 11.69 -12.33 4.67
C ASP A 222 11.40 -11.38 3.49
N ARG A 223 10.74 -10.26 3.75
CA ARG A 223 10.48 -9.23 2.73
C ARG A 223 11.72 -8.36 2.53
N PRO A 224 11.99 -7.93 1.30
CA PRO A 224 13.03 -6.92 1.07
C PRO A 224 12.66 -5.61 1.77
N ASP A 225 13.66 -4.87 2.25
CA ASP A 225 13.44 -3.49 2.64
C ASP A 225 13.29 -2.59 1.38
N ALA A 226 12.94 -1.32 1.57
CA ALA A 226 12.70 -0.43 0.44
C ALA A 226 13.95 -0.19 -0.41
N PHE A 227 15.13 -0.22 0.18
CA PHE A 227 16.41 0.02 -0.52
C PHE A 227 16.80 -1.19 -1.36
N GLU A 228 16.70 -2.39 -0.81
CA GLU A 228 16.88 -3.64 -1.53
C GLU A 228 15.83 -3.77 -2.66
N LEU A 229 14.59 -3.41 -2.36
CA LEU A 229 13.50 -3.44 -3.34
C LEU A 229 13.79 -2.53 -4.54
N GLU A 230 14.30 -1.32 -4.30
CA GLU A 230 14.66 -0.37 -5.34
C GLU A 230 15.71 -0.95 -6.29
N THR A 231 16.76 -1.56 -5.76
CA THR A 231 17.79 -2.23 -6.54
C THR A 231 17.24 -3.41 -7.34
N ARG A 232 16.46 -4.26 -6.71
CA ARG A 232 15.86 -5.44 -7.37
C ARG A 232 14.84 -5.04 -8.42
N MET A 233 14.05 -3.99 -8.17
CA MET A 233 13.07 -3.49 -9.12
C MET A 233 13.75 -2.98 -10.40
N ASP A 234 14.85 -2.24 -10.27
CA ASP A 234 15.64 -1.81 -11.43
C ASP A 234 16.14 -3.01 -12.23
N GLN A 235 16.66 -4.04 -11.58
CA GLN A 235 17.17 -5.23 -12.25
C GLN A 235 16.09 -5.98 -13.04
N VAL A 236 14.94 -6.21 -12.43
CA VAL A 236 13.86 -6.99 -13.06
C VAL A 236 13.14 -6.21 -14.15
N THR A 237 13.19 -4.88 -14.12
CA THR A 237 12.57 -4.02 -15.14
C THR A 237 13.51 -3.72 -16.30
N CYS A 238 14.82 -3.71 -16.09
CA CYS A 238 15.81 -3.53 -17.14
C CYS A 238 16.05 -4.79 -17.99
N ALA A 239 15.74 -5.96 -17.46
CA ALA A 239 15.97 -7.25 -18.11
C ALA A 239 14.83 -7.68 -19.06
N ALA A 240 13.83 -6.85 -19.27
CA ALA A 240 12.67 -7.16 -20.13
C ALA A 240 12.84 -6.62 -21.52
#